data_416419486392e4697b9d31353a2f701b
#
_entry.id   416419486392e4697b9d31353a2f701b
#
_cell.length_a   1.000
_cell.length_b   1.000
_cell.length_c   1.000
_cell.angle_alpha   90.00
_cell.angle_beta   90.00
_cell.angle_gamma   90.00
#
_symmetry.space_group_name_H-M   'P 1'
#
loop_
_entity.id
_entity.type
_entity.pdbx_description
1 polymer ?
#
loop_
_entity_poly.entity_id
_entity_poly.type
_entity_poly.pdbx_seq_one_letter_code
_entity_poly.pdbx_strand_id
1 'polypeptide(L)'
;MGFLTEINTLEEVPRFEVNKVPLKNDRGEHNGVFALERSDNGAHLGSCGRKYRPIQMDEMFDILHTASDKVGGIEHKGFTFAGNGKRVVVQSKLGEPIDVEGDKVDGYFYTIIDNTGMSSNKCAPSTTRIACDNALHLIEKRRGDNLRHSQTFDANVERMVSRIVHNIEDFKGFNKTMEFLKSNKFSRDQMVKLTQKLIPVEKDESTRRVNQREGIVELYENGRGNVGESRWDALNAFTEFETHN
;
A
#
# COMPACT_ATOMS: atom_id res chain seq x y z
N MET A 1 2.51 4.16 -19.56
CA MET A 1 3.13 5.26 -18.80
C MET A 1 3.30 4.79 -17.38
N GLY A 2 4.49 4.92 -16.78
CA GLY A 2 4.68 4.52 -15.39
C GLY A 2 3.81 5.38 -14.47
N PHE A 3 3.12 4.75 -13.54
CA PHE A 3 2.28 5.45 -12.56
C PHE A 3 3.11 6.26 -11.56
N LEU A 4 4.32 5.81 -11.26
CA LEU A 4 5.25 6.46 -10.35
C LEU A 4 6.35 7.19 -11.13
N THR A 5 6.69 8.39 -10.70
CA THR A 5 7.93 9.07 -11.09
C THR A 5 9.08 8.44 -10.33
N GLU A 6 10.12 8.02 -11.05
CA GLU A 6 11.32 7.45 -10.43
C GLU A 6 12.09 8.49 -9.63
N ILE A 7 12.60 8.09 -8.47
CA ILE A 7 13.47 8.90 -7.61
C ILE A 7 14.54 7.99 -7.00
N ASN A 8 15.63 8.60 -6.54
CA ASN A 8 16.67 7.94 -5.76
C ASN A 8 16.61 8.36 -4.29
N THR A 9 16.13 9.57 -4.01
CA THR A 9 16.03 10.12 -2.65
C THR A 9 14.69 10.81 -2.43
N LEU A 10 14.29 10.99 -1.17
CA LEU A 10 13.05 11.70 -0.81
C LEU A 10 13.11 13.20 -1.13
N GLU A 11 14.32 13.77 -1.24
CA GLU A 11 14.54 15.19 -1.57
C GLU A 11 14.12 15.50 -3.01
N GLU A 12 14.08 14.50 -3.90
CA GLU A 12 13.62 14.66 -5.28
C GLU A 12 12.09 14.78 -5.40
N VAL A 13 11.34 14.43 -4.34
CA VAL A 13 9.88 14.58 -4.33
C VAL A 13 9.52 16.06 -4.20
N PRO A 14 8.80 16.65 -5.17
CA PRO A 14 8.36 18.04 -5.08
C PRO A 14 7.49 18.23 -3.83
N ARG A 15 7.79 19.25 -3.05
CA ARG A 15 7.13 19.50 -1.76
C ARG A 15 6.13 20.63 -1.85
N PHE A 16 5.07 20.51 -1.09
CA PHE A 16 4.11 21.57 -0.82
C PHE A 16 3.59 21.42 0.60
N GLU A 17 3.16 22.51 1.20
CA GLU A 17 2.47 22.51 2.48
C GLU A 17 0.96 22.42 2.27
N VAL A 18 0.27 21.84 3.24
CA VAL A 18 -1.19 21.80 3.28
C VAL A 18 -1.68 22.88 4.23
N ASN A 19 -2.24 23.94 3.64
CA ASN A 19 -2.81 25.05 4.37
C ASN A 19 -4.24 24.73 4.82
N LYS A 20 -4.56 25.13 6.05
CA LYS A 20 -5.90 25.02 6.61
C LYS A 20 -6.58 26.38 6.59
N VAL A 21 -7.49 26.58 5.63
CA VAL A 21 -8.15 27.86 5.35
C VAL A 21 -9.59 27.86 5.88
N PRO A 22 -10.00 28.82 6.72
CA PRO A 22 -11.35 28.88 7.24
C PRO A 22 -12.40 29.07 6.13
N LEU A 23 -13.43 28.22 6.11
CA LEU A 23 -14.58 28.41 5.23
C LEU A 23 -15.63 29.28 5.92
N LYS A 24 -16.18 30.22 5.16
CA LYS A 24 -17.24 31.11 5.60
C LYS A 24 -18.56 30.76 4.91
N ASN A 25 -19.67 30.92 5.63
CA ASN A 25 -20.99 30.83 5.05
C ASN A 25 -21.34 32.11 4.24
N ASP A 26 -22.51 32.13 3.61
CA ASP A 26 -22.99 33.26 2.81
C ASP A 26 -23.10 34.60 3.60
N ARG A 27 -23.10 34.54 4.92
CA ARG A 27 -23.10 35.70 5.81
C ARG A 27 -21.71 36.14 6.23
N GLY A 28 -20.66 35.49 5.72
CA GLY A 28 -19.27 35.76 6.08
C GLY A 28 -18.83 35.16 7.43
N GLU A 29 -19.66 34.35 8.09
CA GLU A 29 -19.38 33.77 9.39
C GLU A 29 -18.67 32.42 9.21
N HIS A 30 -17.74 32.13 10.12
CA HIS A 30 -17.01 30.86 10.12
C HIS A 30 -17.88 29.74 10.71
N ASN A 31 -18.10 28.67 9.94
CA ASN A 31 -18.97 27.54 10.31
C ASN A 31 -18.23 26.37 11.01
N GLY A 32 -16.95 26.53 11.34
CA GLY A 32 -16.13 25.45 11.95
C GLY A 32 -15.53 24.47 10.98
N VAL A 33 -15.77 24.64 9.67
CA VAL A 33 -15.18 23.84 8.59
C VAL A 33 -14.04 24.62 7.94
N PHE A 34 -13.00 23.89 7.55
CA PHE A 34 -11.81 24.45 6.90
C PHE A 34 -11.57 23.73 5.57
N ALA A 35 -11.20 24.48 4.55
CA ALA A 35 -10.61 23.91 3.34
C ALA A 35 -9.16 23.49 3.61
N LEU A 36 -8.73 22.44 2.95
CA LEU A 36 -7.33 22.06 2.85
C LEU A 36 -6.86 22.41 1.44
N GLU A 37 -5.81 23.22 1.35
CA GLU A 37 -5.30 23.78 0.10
C GLU A 37 -3.78 23.61 0.00
N ARG A 38 -3.29 23.38 -1.20
CA ARG A 38 -1.84 23.37 -1.47
C ARG A 38 -1.28 24.78 -1.37
N SER A 39 -0.11 24.91 -0.75
CA SER A 39 0.58 26.21 -0.61
C SER A 39 1.12 26.75 -1.93
N ASP A 40 1.50 25.88 -2.85
CA ASP A 40 2.22 26.22 -4.09
C ASP A 40 1.30 26.71 -5.21
N ASN A 41 0.07 26.22 -5.26
CA ASN A 41 -0.85 26.53 -6.37
C ASN A 41 -2.32 26.78 -5.96
N GLY A 42 -2.63 26.75 -4.67
CA GLY A 42 -3.97 26.97 -4.14
C GLY A 42 -4.98 25.86 -4.45
N ALA A 43 -4.54 24.70 -4.98
CA ALA A 43 -5.44 23.64 -5.33
C ALA A 43 -6.17 23.08 -4.10
N HIS A 44 -7.49 22.95 -4.22
CA HIS A 44 -8.32 22.39 -3.16
C HIS A 44 -8.10 20.87 -3.04
N LEU A 45 -7.69 20.44 -1.86
CA LEU A 45 -7.42 19.03 -1.55
C LEU A 45 -8.61 18.34 -0.88
N GLY A 46 -9.32 19.06 -0.01
CA GLY A 46 -10.44 18.55 0.74
C GLY A 46 -10.90 19.49 1.83
N SER A 47 -11.60 18.98 2.84
CA SER A 47 -12.08 19.77 3.96
C SER A 47 -11.96 19.02 5.29
N CYS A 48 -11.86 19.79 6.38
CA CYS A 48 -11.68 19.22 7.70
C CYS A 48 -12.35 20.03 8.80
N GLY A 49 -12.49 19.42 9.98
CA GLY A 49 -12.99 20.07 11.17
C GLY A 49 -11.89 20.83 11.95
N ARG A 50 -12.32 21.52 12.99
CA ARG A 50 -11.48 22.40 13.81
C ARG A 50 -10.27 21.68 14.43
N LYS A 51 -10.44 20.43 14.88
CA LYS A 51 -9.41 19.67 15.59
C LYS A 51 -8.41 18.94 14.65
N TYR A 52 -8.68 18.96 13.35
CA TYR A 52 -7.79 18.34 12.38
C TYR A 52 -6.49 19.15 12.28
N ARG A 53 -5.35 18.47 12.35
CA ARG A 53 -4.01 19.02 12.08
C ARG A 53 -3.48 18.36 10.81
N PRO A 54 -3.26 19.09 9.72
CA PRO A 54 -2.56 18.53 8.57
C PRO A 54 -1.19 18.02 9.01
N ILE A 55 -0.86 16.81 8.61
CA ILE A 55 0.51 16.29 8.72
C ILE A 55 1.20 16.68 7.42
N GLN A 56 2.27 17.45 7.52
CA GLN A 56 3.01 17.93 6.36
C GLN A 56 3.86 16.82 5.74
N MET A 57 4.19 16.96 4.45
CA MET A 57 5.04 16.00 3.76
C MET A 57 6.40 15.84 4.44
N ASP A 58 7.00 16.95 4.88
CA ASP A 58 8.29 16.95 5.57
C ASP A 58 8.25 16.12 6.86
N GLU A 59 7.20 16.28 7.66
CA GLU A 59 7.02 15.49 8.90
C GLU A 59 6.93 13.98 8.60
N MET A 60 6.28 13.60 7.49
CA MET A 60 6.23 12.20 7.07
C MET A 60 7.57 11.69 6.55
N PHE A 61 8.29 12.52 5.83
CA PHE A 61 9.61 12.15 5.31
C PHE A 61 10.64 12.03 6.43
N ASP A 62 10.60 12.87 7.44
CA ASP A 62 11.44 12.75 8.64
C ASP A 62 11.20 11.41 9.37
N ILE A 63 9.93 10.97 9.44
CA ILE A 63 9.57 9.66 10.00
C ILE A 63 10.16 8.53 9.14
N LEU A 64 10.07 8.64 7.81
CA LEU A 64 10.62 7.65 6.90
C LEU A 64 12.15 7.59 6.98
N HIS A 65 12.83 8.74 7.02
CA HIS A 65 14.29 8.81 7.22
C HIS A 65 14.69 8.14 8.52
N THR A 66 14.04 8.51 9.63
CA THR A 66 14.33 7.91 10.94
C THR A 66 14.10 6.40 10.95
N ALA A 67 13.06 5.90 10.28
CA ALA A 67 12.79 4.47 10.15
C ALA A 67 13.84 3.79 9.27
N SER A 68 14.23 4.41 8.16
CA SER A 68 15.26 3.92 7.24
C SER A 68 16.61 3.78 7.92
N ASP A 69 17.02 4.78 8.72
CA ASP A 69 18.28 4.77 9.48
C ASP A 69 18.31 3.62 10.50
N LYS A 70 17.17 3.32 11.13
CA LYS A 70 17.08 2.23 12.12
C LYS A 70 17.12 0.84 11.51
N VAL A 71 16.48 0.66 10.35
CA VAL A 71 16.36 -0.67 9.71
C VAL A 71 17.52 -0.95 8.76
N GLY A 72 18.06 0.08 8.12
CA GLY A 72 19.01 -0.01 7.01
C GLY A 72 18.42 -0.63 5.75
N GLY A 73 19.03 -0.34 4.60
CA GLY A 73 18.69 -0.97 3.32
C GLY A 73 17.32 -0.63 2.74
N ILE A 74 16.76 0.53 3.09
CA ILE A 74 15.56 1.06 2.43
C ILE A 74 16.00 2.01 1.31
N GLU A 75 15.53 1.76 0.10
CA GLU A 75 15.79 2.59 -1.06
C GLU A 75 14.48 3.19 -1.58
N HIS A 76 14.40 4.50 -1.66
CA HIS A 76 13.24 5.17 -2.25
C HIS A 76 13.29 5.05 -3.78
N LYS A 77 12.22 4.55 -4.40
CA LYS A 77 12.23 4.18 -5.84
C LYS A 77 11.25 4.96 -6.69
N GLY A 78 10.25 5.59 -6.09
CA GLY A 78 9.31 6.36 -6.86
C GLY A 78 8.25 7.05 -6.02
N PHE A 79 7.62 8.05 -6.62
CA PHE A 79 6.49 8.75 -6.02
C PHE A 79 5.40 9.05 -7.06
N THR A 80 4.19 9.35 -6.59
CA THR A 80 3.13 9.92 -7.41
C THR A 80 2.23 10.85 -6.62
N PHE A 81 1.67 11.85 -7.31
CA PHE A 81 0.63 12.72 -6.80
C PHE A 81 -0.72 12.32 -7.41
N ALA A 82 -1.50 11.53 -6.69
CA ALA A 82 -2.86 11.21 -7.10
C ALA A 82 -3.81 12.37 -6.76
N GLY A 83 -4.71 12.72 -7.73
CA GLY A 83 -5.71 13.78 -7.54
C GLY A 83 -5.11 15.16 -7.27
N ASN A 84 -4.06 15.55 -7.99
CA ASN A 84 -3.35 16.83 -7.82
C ASN A 84 -2.79 17.06 -6.41
N GLY A 85 -2.26 16.00 -5.79
CA GLY A 85 -1.69 16.07 -4.43
C GLY A 85 -2.68 15.76 -3.31
N LYS A 86 -3.92 15.37 -3.62
CA LYS A 86 -4.85 14.83 -2.62
C LYS A 86 -4.28 13.63 -1.89
N ARG A 87 -3.50 12.82 -2.61
CA ARG A 87 -2.68 11.76 -2.05
C ARG A 87 -1.28 11.82 -2.62
N VAL A 88 -0.30 11.66 -1.75
CA VAL A 88 1.11 11.49 -2.13
C VAL A 88 1.50 10.07 -1.77
N VAL A 89 1.97 9.33 -2.75
CA VAL A 89 2.39 7.94 -2.56
C VAL A 89 3.88 7.86 -2.80
N VAL A 90 4.62 7.34 -1.83
CA VAL A 90 6.05 7.04 -1.95
C VAL A 90 6.24 5.54 -1.91
N GLN A 91 6.94 5.00 -2.89
CA GLN A 91 7.36 3.60 -2.95
C GLN A 91 8.81 3.49 -2.58
N SER A 92 9.10 2.64 -1.61
CA SER A 92 10.45 2.29 -1.21
C SER A 92 10.68 0.79 -1.39
N LYS A 93 11.88 0.38 -1.80
CA LYS A 93 12.30 -1.01 -1.86
C LYS A 93 12.96 -1.40 -0.54
N LEU A 94 12.69 -2.60 -0.05
CA LEU A 94 13.22 -3.14 1.20
C LEU A 94 14.41 -4.07 0.91
N GLY A 95 15.63 -3.53 1.00
CA GLY A 95 16.85 -4.33 0.90
C GLY A 95 16.95 -5.19 -0.36
N GLU A 96 17.67 -6.30 -0.23
CA GLU A 96 17.81 -7.29 -1.29
C GLU A 96 16.53 -8.12 -1.48
N PRO A 97 16.26 -8.60 -2.71
CA PRO A 97 15.16 -9.52 -2.95
C PRO A 97 15.26 -10.75 -2.04
N ILE A 98 14.11 -11.23 -1.59
CA ILE A 98 14.02 -12.51 -0.89
C ILE A 98 14.10 -13.61 -1.95
N ASP A 99 15.12 -14.46 -1.86
CA ASP A 99 15.28 -15.60 -2.75
C ASP A 99 14.58 -16.82 -2.14
N VAL A 100 13.56 -17.33 -2.83
CA VAL A 100 12.85 -18.55 -2.46
C VAL A 100 13.14 -19.61 -3.52
N GLU A 101 14.24 -20.36 -3.32
CA GLU A 101 14.67 -21.44 -4.24
C GLU A 101 14.79 -20.97 -5.71
N GLY A 102 15.38 -19.80 -5.93
CA GLY A 102 15.58 -19.19 -7.25
C GLY A 102 14.46 -18.27 -7.73
N ASP A 103 13.33 -18.21 -7.01
CA ASP A 103 12.28 -17.23 -7.25
C ASP A 103 12.54 -15.97 -6.39
N LYS A 104 12.85 -14.85 -7.03
CA LYS A 104 13.22 -13.60 -6.36
C LYS A 104 12.00 -12.73 -6.13
N VAL A 105 11.67 -12.51 -4.86
CA VAL A 105 10.54 -11.65 -4.45
C VAL A 105 11.07 -10.34 -3.89
N ASP A 106 10.78 -9.25 -4.58
CA ASP A 106 11.07 -7.91 -4.09
C ASP A 106 10.13 -7.52 -2.96
N GLY A 107 10.69 -6.96 -1.89
CA GLY A 107 9.93 -6.29 -0.84
C GLY A 107 9.77 -4.81 -1.14
N TYR A 108 8.57 -4.27 -0.89
CA TYR A 108 8.29 -2.84 -1.00
C TYR A 108 7.68 -2.33 0.29
N PHE A 109 7.87 -1.05 0.54
CA PHE A 109 7.22 -0.30 1.60
C PHE A 109 6.57 0.93 0.99
N TYR A 110 5.29 1.11 1.28
CA TYR A 110 4.51 2.22 0.76
C TYR A 110 4.14 3.17 1.87
N THR A 111 4.36 4.46 1.59
CA THR A 111 3.84 5.55 2.40
C THR A 111 2.81 6.31 1.59
N ILE A 112 1.59 6.37 2.11
CA ILE A 112 0.47 7.09 1.52
C ILE A 112 0.15 8.25 2.47
N ILE A 113 0.38 9.47 1.98
CA ILE A 113 0.03 10.72 2.68
C ILE A 113 -1.32 11.18 2.11
N ASP A 114 -2.35 11.19 2.96
CA ASP A 114 -3.69 11.66 2.59
C ASP A 114 -3.90 13.10 3.02
N ASN A 115 -4.05 13.97 2.05
CA ASN A 115 -4.24 15.41 2.26
C ASN A 115 -5.71 15.83 2.15
N THR A 116 -6.65 14.87 2.05
CA THR A 116 -8.07 15.18 1.85
C THR A 116 -8.81 15.52 3.14
N GLY A 117 -8.26 15.18 4.28
CA GLY A 117 -8.94 15.26 5.58
C GLY A 117 -9.92 14.11 5.86
N MET A 118 -10.06 13.16 4.93
CA MET A 118 -11.01 12.04 5.03
C MET A 118 -10.37 10.75 5.56
N SER A 119 -9.07 10.57 5.34
CA SER A 119 -8.34 9.36 5.73
C SER A 119 -7.11 9.69 6.58
N SER A 120 -6.55 8.66 7.20
CA SER A 120 -5.25 8.74 7.86
C SER A 120 -4.14 8.51 6.84
N ASN A 121 -2.95 9.05 7.10
CA ASN A 121 -1.75 8.60 6.41
C ASN A 121 -1.51 7.12 6.71
N LYS A 122 -0.90 6.40 5.78
CA LYS A 122 -0.71 4.96 5.90
C LYS A 122 0.71 4.56 5.51
N CYS A 123 1.28 3.64 6.28
CA CYS A 123 2.52 2.97 5.95
C CYS A 123 2.29 1.46 5.94
N ALA A 124 2.70 0.77 4.88
CA ALA A 124 2.48 -0.67 4.77
C ALA A 124 3.56 -1.38 3.93
N PRO A 125 4.07 -2.54 4.38
CA PRO A 125 4.90 -3.40 3.53
C PRO A 125 4.06 -4.13 2.49
N SER A 126 4.66 -4.48 1.37
CA SER A 126 4.01 -5.23 0.29
C SER A 126 5.04 -5.96 -0.57
N THR A 127 4.66 -7.08 -1.15
CA THR A 127 5.40 -7.75 -2.24
C THR A 127 4.96 -7.27 -3.62
N THR A 128 3.93 -6.44 -3.69
CA THR A 128 3.37 -5.95 -4.95
C THR A 128 3.94 -4.58 -5.27
N ARG A 129 4.54 -4.43 -6.45
CA ARG A 129 4.92 -3.11 -6.99
C ARG A 129 3.68 -2.36 -7.47
N ILE A 130 3.54 -1.08 -7.08
CA ILE A 130 2.48 -0.22 -7.64
C ILE A 130 2.87 0.12 -9.09
N ALA A 131 2.08 -0.39 -10.02
CA ALA A 131 2.23 -0.08 -11.44
C ALA A 131 1.01 0.68 -11.99
N CYS A 132 -0.11 0.71 -11.25
CA CYS A 132 -1.36 1.36 -11.64
C CYS A 132 -2.25 1.66 -10.43
N ASP A 133 -3.35 2.39 -10.65
CA ASP A 133 -4.31 2.74 -9.59
C ASP A 133 -4.94 1.51 -8.90
N ASN A 134 -5.14 0.42 -9.63
CA ASN A 134 -5.68 -0.81 -9.06
C ASN A 134 -4.73 -1.40 -8.00
N ALA A 135 -3.43 -1.42 -8.28
CA ALA A 135 -2.42 -1.87 -7.31
C ALA A 135 -2.38 -0.95 -6.08
N LEU A 136 -2.57 0.37 -6.25
CA LEU A 136 -2.68 1.31 -5.13
C LEU A 136 -3.89 0.99 -4.25
N HIS A 137 -5.06 0.73 -4.84
CA HIS A 137 -6.26 0.35 -4.08
C HIS A 137 -6.09 -0.95 -3.28
N LEU A 138 -5.36 -1.93 -3.82
CA LEU A 138 -5.04 -3.16 -3.08
C LEU A 138 -4.19 -2.88 -1.85
N ILE A 139 -3.20 -2.00 -1.98
CA ILE A 139 -2.33 -1.61 -0.86
C ILE A 139 -3.10 -0.77 0.18
N GLU A 140 -3.96 0.13 -0.26
CA GLU A 140 -4.81 0.91 0.63
C GLU A 140 -5.72 0.04 1.51
N LYS A 141 -6.22 -1.07 0.99
CA LYS A 141 -7.06 -2.05 1.74
C LYS A 141 -6.26 -2.96 2.66
N ARG A 142 -4.94 -3.09 2.46
CA ARG A 142 -4.10 -3.95 3.31
C ARG A 142 -3.97 -3.38 4.72
N ARG A 143 -3.68 -4.26 5.68
CA ARG A 143 -3.31 -3.85 7.04
C ARG A 143 -1.99 -3.09 7.00
N GLY A 144 -1.94 -1.94 7.66
CA GLY A 144 -0.75 -1.10 7.78
C GLY A 144 -0.93 -0.13 8.94
N ASP A 145 0.12 0.60 9.26
CA ASP A 145 0.05 1.62 10.30
C ASP A 145 -0.64 2.87 9.77
N ASN A 146 -1.70 3.25 10.48
CA ASN A 146 -2.47 4.45 10.19
C ASN A 146 -2.02 5.58 11.10
N LEU A 147 -1.61 6.69 10.48
CA LEU A 147 -1.13 7.89 11.14
C LEU A 147 -2.21 8.96 11.06
N ARG A 148 -2.89 9.19 12.19
CA ARG A 148 -4.01 10.11 12.24
C ARG A 148 -3.55 11.57 12.27
N HIS A 149 -4.22 12.41 11.52
CA HIS A 149 -4.10 13.86 11.54
C HIS A 149 -4.69 14.43 12.82
N SER A 150 -3.92 14.44 13.90
CA SER A 150 -4.38 14.89 15.23
C SER A 150 -3.37 15.81 15.89
N GLN A 151 -3.84 16.61 16.86
CA GLN A 151 -2.98 17.48 17.65
C GLN A 151 -1.94 16.75 18.50
N THR A 152 -2.12 15.45 18.70
CA THR A 152 -1.20 14.57 19.43
C THR A 152 -0.20 13.85 18.51
N PHE A 153 -0.07 14.29 17.26
CA PHE A 153 0.82 13.65 16.28
C PHE A 153 2.26 13.60 16.80
N ASP A 154 2.81 14.72 17.23
CA ASP A 154 4.21 14.83 17.69
C ASP A 154 4.52 13.89 18.86
N ALA A 155 3.59 13.73 19.80
CA ALA A 155 3.73 12.81 20.93
C ALA A 155 3.71 11.32 20.51
N ASN A 156 3.37 11.00 19.28
CA ASN A 156 3.25 9.64 18.77
C ASN A 156 4.32 9.28 17.74
N VAL A 157 5.20 10.20 17.35
CA VAL A 157 6.21 9.99 16.28
C VAL A 157 7.11 8.79 16.59
N GLU A 158 7.68 8.70 17.79
CA GLU A 158 8.54 7.58 18.16
C GLU A 158 7.84 6.23 18.09
N ARG A 159 6.58 6.18 18.54
CA ARG A 159 5.76 4.97 18.45
C ARG A 159 5.48 4.61 16.99
N MET A 160 5.30 5.59 16.13
CA MET A 160 5.09 5.39 14.70
C MET A 160 6.33 4.84 14.02
N VAL A 161 7.49 5.44 14.27
CA VAL A 161 8.78 4.93 13.79
C VAL A 161 8.98 3.49 14.24
N SER A 162 8.75 3.20 15.53
CA SER A 162 8.91 1.83 16.06
C SER A 162 7.98 0.82 15.39
N ARG A 163 6.75 1.21 15.06
CA ARG A 163 5.80 0.35 14.33
C ARG A 163 6.23 0.12 12.89
N ILE A 164 6.69 1.16 12.21
CA ILE A 164 7.22 1.05 10.84
C ILE A 164 8.40 0.07 10.81
N VAL A 165 9.35 0.25 11.74
CA VAL A 165 10.52 -0.65 11.90
C VAL A 165 10.06 -2.09 12.11
N HIS A 166 9.15 -2.31 13.08
CA HIS A 166 8.64 -3.65 13.37
C HIS A 166 7.95 -4.30 12.16
N ASN A 167 7.11 -3.56 11.43
CA ASN A 167 6.47 -4.07 10.22
C ASN A 167 7.46 -4.44 9.12
N ILE A 168 8.56 -3.70 8.99
CA ILE A 168 9.62 -4.00 8.02
C ILE A 168 10.40 -5.24 8.46
N GLU A 169 10.72 -5.37 9.74
CA GLU A 169 11.39 -6.55 10.31
C GLU A 169 10.53 -7.81 10.17
N ASP A 170 9.24 -7.71 10.50
CA ASP A 170 8.28 -8.80 10.29
C ASP A 170 8.21 -9.21 8.81
N PHE A 171 8.23 -8.23 7.90
CA PHE A 171 8.25 -8.50 6.48
C PHE A 171 9.55 -9.22 6.05
N LYS A 172 10.71 -8.81 6.56
CA LYS A 172 11.97 -9.54 6.33
C LYS A 172 11.91 -10.99 6.85
N GLY A 173 11.15 -11.22 7.93
CA GLY A 173 10.86 -12.56 8.47
C GLY A 173 9.92 -13.41 7.59
N PHE A 174 9.23 -12.81 6.62
CA PHE A 174 8.30 -13.49 5.71
C PHE A 174 8.98 -14.53 4.81
N ASN A 175 10.31 -14.43 4.64
CA ASN A 175 11.11 -15.41 3.89
C ASN A 175 10.84 -16.84 4.38
N LYS A 176 10.86 -17.09 5.68
CA LYS A 176 10.59 -18.42 6.26
C LYS A 176 9.19 -18.94 5.91
N THR A 177 8.22 -18.04 5.82
CA THR A 177 6.86 -18.40 5.42
C THR A 177 6.82 -18.79 3.94
N MET A 178 7.54 -18.08 3.08
CA MET A 178 7.61 -18.39 1.66
C MET A 178 8.33 -19.74 1.40
N GLU A 179 9.47 -19.97 2.07
CA GLU A 179 10.17 -21.26 2.04
C GLU A 179 9.25 -22.40 2.50
N PHE A 180 8.51 -22.20 3.58
CA PHE A 180 7.51 -23.16 4.06
C PHE A 180 6.43 -23.41 3.01
N LEU A 181 5.88 -22.39 2.37
CA LEU A 181 4.85 -22.54 1.35
C LEU A 181 5.38 -23.30 0.13
N LYS A 182 6.62 -23.04 -0.30
CA LYS A 182 7.25 -23.67 -1.45
C LYS A 182 7.59 -25.13 -1.17
N SER A 183 8.12 -25.45 0.01
CA SER A 183 8.45 -26.82 0.42
C SER A 183 7.25 -27.73 0.65
N ASN A 184 6.05 -27.17 0.80
CA ASN A 184 4.82 -27.93 1.04
C ASN A 184 4.07 -28.19 -0.27
N LYS A 185 4.01 -29.46 -0.67
CA LYS A 185 3.25 -29.90 -1.85
C LYS A 185 1.77 -29.52 -1.73
N PHE A 186 1.19 -29.16 -2.85
CA PHE A 186 -0.21 -28.84 -2.98
C PHE A 186 -0.70 -29.32 -4.33
N SER A 187 -1.68 -30.22 -4.34
CA SER A 187 -2.13 -30.85 -5.60
C SER A 187 -3.21 -30.00 -6.28
N ARG A 188 -3.40 -30.23 -7.59
CA ARG A 188 -4.50 -29.63 -8.36
C ARG A 188 -5.86 -29.85 -7.70
N ASP A 189 -6.12 -31.05 -7.17
CA ASP A 189 -7.39 -31.35 -6.48
C ASP A 189 -7.58 -30.52 -5.20
N GLN A 190 -6.48 -30.28 -4.46
CA GLN A 190 -6.51 -29.41 -3.30
C GLN A 190 -6.77 -27.94 -3.72
N MET A 191 -6.18 -27.49 -4.83
CA MET A 191 -6.42 -26.17 -5.39
C MET A 191 -7.89 -25.99 -5.80
N VAL A 192 -8.48 -26.96 -6.52
CA VAL A 192 -9.90 -26.96 -6.88
C VAL A 192 -10.79 -26.89 -5.63
N LYS A 193 -10.50 -27.68 -4.61
CA LYS A 193 -11.26 -27.63 -3.35
C LYS A 193 -11.12 -26.28 -2.63
N LEU A 194 -9.91 -25.69 -2.66
CA LEU A 194 -9.66 -24.38 -2.05
C LEU A 194 -10.45 -23.28 -2.77
N THR A 195 -10.42 -23.23 -4.10
CA THR A 195 -11.18 -22.26 -4.89
C THR A 195 -12.68 -22.43 -4.68
N GLN A 196 -13.19 -23.67 -4.59
CA GLN A 196 -14.59 -23.94 -4.27
C GLN A 196 -15.01 -23.42 -2.90
N LYS A 197 -14.13 -23.51 -1.91
CA LYS A 197 -14.37 -23.01 -0.56
C LYS A 197 -14.34 -21.49 -0.48
N LEU A 198 -13.40 -20.85 -1.17
CA LEU A 198 -13.22 -19.39 -1.12
C LEU A 198 -14.18 -18.64 -2.01
N ILE A 199 -14.59 -19.25 -3.12
CA ILE A 199 -15.54 -18.70 -4.08
C ILE A 199 -16.73 -19.68 -4.18
N PRO A 200 -17.62 -19.74 -3.18
CA PRO A 200 -18.76 -20.67 -3.21
C PRO A 200 -19.69 -20.31 -4.37
N VAL A 201 -20.22 -21.31 -5.10
CA VAL A 201 -21.20 -21.18 -6.18
C VAL A 201 -22.51 -21.75 -5.68
N GLU A 202 -23.58 -20.95 -5.66
CA GLU A 202 -24.94 -21.40 -5.37
C GLU A 202 -25.61 -21.93 -6.62
N LYS A 203 -26.70 -22.73 -6.47
CA LYS A 203 -27.30 -23.54 -7.55
C LYS A 203 -27.76 -22.77 -8.80
N ASP A 204 -27.96 -21.45 -8.73
CA ASP A 204 -28.42 -20.58 -9.82
C ASP A 204 -27.33 -19.56 -10.25
N GLU A 205 -26.06 -19.85 -10.05
CA GLU A 205 -25.03 -18.87 -10.19
C GLU A 205 -24.48 -18.65 -11.59
N SER A 206 -24.18 -17.36 -11.79
CA SER A 206 -23.56 -16.81 -12.99
C SER A 206 -22.25 -17.53 -13.34
N THR A 207 -22.09 -17.84 -14.61
CA THR A 207 -20.87 -18.28 -15.29
C THR A 207 -19.59 -17.55 -14.79
N ARG A 208 -19.75 -16.33 -14.26
CA ARG A 208 -18.65 -15.49 -13.77
C ARG A 208 -17.84 -16.14 -12.63
N ARG A 209 -18.50 -16.69 -11.60
CA ARG A 209 -17.77 -17.31 -10.47
C ARG A 209 -17.14 -18.64 -10.84
N VAL A 210 -17.77 -19.37 -11.75
CA VAL A 210 -17.16 -20.59 -12.31
C VAL A 210 -15.88 -20.22 -13.07
N ASN A 211 -15.96 -19.25 -13.97
CA ASN A 211 -14.80 -18.76 -14.72
C ASN A 211 -13.68 -18.20 -13.80
N GLN A 212 -14.03 -17.54 -12.69
CA GLN A 212 -13.05 -17.11 -11.71
C GLN A 212 -12.27 -18.28 -11.10
N ARG A 213 -12.97 -19.36 -10.69
CA ARG A 213 -12.32 -20.55 -10.15
C ARG A 213 -11.41 -21.22 -11.17
N GLU A 214 -11.90 -21.39 -12.38
CA GLU A 214 -11.13 -22.00 -13.47
C GLU A 214 -9.91 -21.17 -13.80
N GLY A 215 -10.05 -19.83 -13.90
CA GLY A 215 -8.93 -18.93 -14.13
C GLY A 215 -7.86 -19.00 -13.03
N ILE A 216 -8.26 -19.09 -11.75
CA ILE A 216 -7.30 -19.23 -10.65
C ILE A 216 -6.62 -20.60 -10.67
N VAL A 217 -7.33 -21.67 -11.02
CA VAL A 217 -6.74 -23.02 -11.17
C VAL A 217 -5.76 -23.06 -12.34
N GLU A 218 -6.07 -22.40 -13.43
CA GLU A 218 -5.17 -22.30 -14.58
C GLU A 218 -3.91 -21.48 -14.23
N LEU A 219 -4.04 -20.37 -13.51
CA LEU A 219 -2.89 -19.61 -13.01
C LEU A 219 -2.03 -20.43 -12.03
N TYR A 220 -2.63 -21.32 -11.25
CA TYR A 220 -1.89 -22.22 -10.39
C TYR A 220 -0.96 -23.17 -11.19
N GLU A 221 -1.43 -23.66 -12.33
CA GLU A 221 -0.67 -24.60 -13.19
C GLU A 221 0.27 -23.88 -14.17
N ASN A 222 -0.15 -22.72 -14.70
CA ASN A 222 0.48 -22.06 -15.83
C ASN A 222 0.77 -20.57 -15.60
N GLY A 223 0.49 -20.03 -14.40
CA GLY A 223 0.79 -18.66 -14.06
C GLY A 223 2.28 -18.36 -14.02
N ARG A 224 2.63 -17.09 -13.98
CA ARG A 224 4.01 -16.64 -14.04
C ARG A 224 4.84 -17.19 -12.88
N GLY A 225 5.78 -18.10 -13.19
CA GLY A 225 6.64 -18.75 -12.19
C GLY A 225 5.99 -19.91 -11.43
N ASN A 226 4.77 -20.29 -11.78
CA ASN A 226 4.06 -21.42 -11.18
C ASN A 226 4.28 -22.71 -11.98
N VAL A 227 4.27 -23.84 -11.25
CA VAL A 227 4.37 -25.19 -11.82
C VAL A 227 3.25 -26.12 -11.31
N GLY A 228 2.34 -25.61 -10.48
CA GLY A 228 1.18 -26.36 -9.98
C GLY A 228 1.49 -27.44 -8.94
N GLU A 229 2.56 -27.30 -8.15
CA GLU A 229 3.02 -28.35 -7.24
C GLU A 229 3.07 -27.95 -5.76
N SER A 230 3.03 -26.65 -5.45
CA SER A 230 3.27 -26.13 -4.11
C SER A 230 2.17 -25.19 -3.59
N ARG A 231 2.17 -24.96 -2.29
CA ARG A 231 1.32 -23.92 -1.68
C ARG A 231 1.75 -22.51 -2.11
N TRP A 232 3.01 -22.33 -2.49
CA TRP A 232 3.52 -21.09 -3.05
C TRP A 232 2.84 -20.79 -4.40
N ASP A 233 2.76 -21.77 -5.30
CA ASP A 233 2.06 -21.63 -6.59
C ASP A 233 0.59 -21.28 -6.37
N ALA A 234 -0.06 -21.88 -5.36
CA ALA A 234 -1.44 -21.55 -5.01
C ALA A 234 -1.58 -20.09 -4.56
N LEU A 235 -0.67 -19.58 -3.72
CA LEU A 235 -0.67 -18.17 -3.30
C LEU A 235 -0.44 -17.24 -4.49
N ASN A 236 0.52 -17.55 -5.35
CA ASN A 236 0.83 -16.77 -6.54
C ASN A 236 -0.37 -16.69 -7.48
N ALA A 237 -1.07 -17.81 -7.72
CA ALA A 237 -2.25 -17.85 -8.57
C ALA A 237 -3.35 -16.88 -8.09
N PHE A 238 -3.64 -16.85 -6.79
CA PHE A 238 -4.59 -15.88 -6.24
C PHE A 238 -4.09 -14.43 -6.36
N THR A 239 -2.82 -14.20 -6.08
CA THR A 239 -2.22 -12.86 -6.18
C THR A 239 -2.23 -12.35 -7.62
N GLU A 240 -1.84 -13.18 -8.57
CA GLU A 240 -1.85 -12.85 -10.00
C GLU A 240 -3.27 -12.57 -10.49
N PHE A 241 -4.24 -13.39 -10.09
CA PHE A 241 -5.64 -13.18 -10.43
C PHE A 241 -6.18 -11.84 -9.90
N GLU A 242 -5.87 -11.47 -8.64
CA GLU A 242 -6.31 -10.20 -8.04
C GLU A 242 -5.65 -8.96 -8.66
N THR A 243 -4.43 -9.11 -9.20
CA THR A 243 -3.66 -7.97 -9.73
C THR A 243 -3.90 -7.71 -11.21
N HIS A 244 -4.38 -8.70 -11.96
CA HIS A 244 -4.53 -8.62 -13.42
C HIS A 244 -5.98 -8.77 -13.92
N ASN A 245 -6.94 -9.01 -13.05
CA ASN A 245 -8.37 -9.04 -13.32
C ASN A 245 -9.09 -8.07 -12.38
#